data_ee3a17d06a875e9e12045168d2c57aee
#
_entry.id   ee3a17d06a875e9e12045168d2c57aee
#
_cell.length_a   1.000
_cell.length_b   1.000
_cell.length_c   1.000
_cell.angle_alpha   90.00
_cell.angle_beta   90.00
_cell.angle_gamma   90.00
#
_symmetry.space_group_name_H-M   'P 1'
#
loop_
_entity.id
_entity.type
_entity.pdbx_description
1 polymer ?
#
loop_
_entity_poly.entity_id
_entity_poly.type
_entity_poly.pdbx_seq_one_letter_code
_entity_poly.pdbx_strand_id
1 'polypeptide(L)'
;MPKKKEPKHPIRVSGGGATLEELAQGIGAMRYDIVAEFLHLLAEDMRRQSQNDSEKGRTRLSARLNVIAQDLDAAKHGMNAAWKICKPYEITD
;
A
#
# COMPACT_ATOMS: atom_id res chain seq x y z
N MET A 1 -11.38 2.10 -36.38
CA MET A 1 -10.86 3.02 -35.37
C MET A 1 -10.31 2.27 -34.19
N PRO A 2 -9.04 2.45 -33.88
CA PRO A 2 -8.51 1.74 -32.73
C PRO A 2 -9.13 2.28 -31.46
N LYS A 3 -9.66 1.40 -30.67
CA LYS A 3 -10.13 1.76 -29.36
C LYS A 3 -8.91 2.04 -28.48
N LYS A 4 -8.98 3.14 -27.76
CA LYS A 4 -8.02 3.40 -26.73
C LYS A 4 -8.10 2.24 -25.74
N LYS A 5 -7.01 1.53 -25.52
CA LYS A 5 -7.00 0.44 -24.56
C LYS A 5 -7.13 1.02 -23.16
N GLU A 6 -8.09 0.52 -22.44
CA GLU A 6 -8.22 0.85 -21.03
C GLU A 6 -7.04 0.25 -20.26
N PRO A 7 -6.49 0.97 -19.30
CA PRO A 7 -5.47 0.36 -18.43
C PRO A 7 -6.07 -0.85 -17.72
N LYS A 8 -5.29 -1.89 -17.61
CA LYS A 8 -5.70 -3.11 -16.96
C LYS A 8 -5.98 -2.88 -15.47
N HIS A 9 -5.25 -1.96 -14.88
CA HIS A 9 -5.42 -1.58 -13.48
C HIS A 9 -6.02 -0.18 -13.42
N PRO A 10 -6.96 0.06 -12.50
CA PRO A 10 -7.56 1.37 -12.37
C PRO A 10 -6.56 2.42 -11.89
N ILE A 11 -6.80 3.65 -12.25
CA ILE A 11 -5.98 4.78 -11.83
C ILE A 11 -6.58 5.50 -10.61
N ARG A 12 -7.72 5.03 -10.13
CA ARG A 12 -8.41 5.56 -8.94
C ARG A 12 -8.85 4.42 -8.07
N VAL A 13 -8.96 4.68 -6.79
CA VAL A 13 -9.47 3.67 -5.86
C VAL A 13 -10.94 3.44 -6.12
N SER A 14 -11.30 2.16 -6.32
CA SER A 14 -12.66 1.74 -6.62
C SER A 14 -13.57 2.08 -5.44
N GLY A 15 -14.73 2.65 -5.72
CA GLY A 15 -15.75 2.94 -4.73
C GLY A 15 -15.50 4.17 -3.88
N GLY A 16 -14.39 4.84 -4.05
CA GLY A 16 -13.99 5.89 -3.12
C GLY A 16 -14.39 7.30 -3.48
N GLY A 17 -14.34 7.67 -4.73
CA GLY A 17 -14.56 9.06 -5.15
C GLY A 17 -13.46 10.02 -4.72
N ALA A 18 -12.53 9.62 -3.88
CA ALA A 18 -11.41 10.45 -3.44
C ALA A 18 -10.27 10.43 -4.45
N THR A 19 -9.54 11.53 -4.56
CA THR A 19 -8.32 11.55 -5.35
C THR A 19 -7.20 10.83 -4.59
N LEU A 20 -6.15 10.42 -5.29
CA LEU A 20 -4.98 9.83 -4.63
C LEU A 20 -4.36 10.79 -3.63
N GLU A 21 -4.36 12.08 -3.95
CA GLU A 21 -3.83 13.11 -3.05
C GLU A 21 -4.64 13.18 -1.76
N GLU A 22 -5.95 13.18 -1.85
CA GLU A 22 -6.84 13.17 -0.69
C GLU A 22 -6.67 11.91 0.14
N LEU A 23 -6.52 10.76 -0.52
CA LEU A 23 -6.29 9.50 0.17
C LEU A 23 -4.95 9.52 0.90
N ALA A 24 -3.90 10.02 0.26
CA ALA A 24 -2.58 10.10 0.88
C ALA A 24 -2.61 11.00 2.12
N GLN A 25 -3.27 12.15 2.00
CA GLN A 25 -3.40 13.08 3.12
C GLN A 25 -4.21 12.46 4.26
N GLY A 26 -5.30 11.80 3.92
CA GLY A 26 -6.15 11.16 4.92
C GLY A 26 -5.45 10.03 5.65
N ILE A 27 -4.76 9.17 4.90
CA ILE A 27 -4.02 8.07 5.49
C ILE A 27 -2.85 8.59 6.32
N GLY A 28 -2.12 9.57 5.80
CA GLY A 28 -0.98 10.16 6.50
C GLY A 28 -1.35 10.88 7.79
N ALA A 29 -2.59 11.33 7.91
CA ALA A 29 -3.10 12.00 9.10
C ALA A 29 -3.54 11.02 10.19
N MET A 30 -3.61 9.73 9.88
CA MET A 30 -4.02 8.73 10.88
C MET A 30 -2.90 8.48 11.88
N ARG A 31 -3.26 7.89 12.99
CA ARG A 31 -2.30 7.43 14.00
C ARG A 31 -1.28 6.52 13.34
N TYR A 32 -0.02 6.63 13.72
CA TYR A 32 1.07 5.96 13.01
C TYR A 32 0.98 4.43 13.03
N ASP A 33 0.44 3.83 14.07
CA ASP A 33 0.23 2.37 14.09
C ASP A 33 -0.86 1.94 13.10
N ILE A 34 -1.81 2.81 12.81
CA ILE A 34 -2.84 2.55 11.81
C ILE A 34 -2.26 2.71 10.40
N VAL A 35 -1.37 3.67 10.20
CA VAL A 35 -0.63 3.79 8.94
C VAL A 35 0.21 2.53 8.70
N ALA A 36 0.84 2.00 9.76
CA ALA A 36 1.59 0.75 9.67
C ALA A 36 0.70 -0.40 9.24
N GLU A 37 -0.52 -0.49 9.79
CA GLU A 37 -1.48 -1.51 9.40
C GLU A 37 -1.88 -1.37 7.92
N PHE A 38 -2.09 -0.15 7.45
CA PHE A 38 -2.37 0.09 6.04
C PHE A 38 -1.23 -0.43 5.16
N LEU A 39 0.01 -0.12 5.52
CA LEU A 39 1.17 -0.60 4.76
C LEU A 39 1.25 -2.12 4.76
N HIS A 40 0.93 -2.76 5.88
CA HIS A 40 0.87 -4.22 5.96
C HIS A 40 -0.16 -4.80 4.99
N LEU A 41 -1.36 -4.22 4.99
CA LEU A 41 -2.44 -4.69 4.12
C LEU A 41 -2.08 -4.48 2.64
N LEU A 42 -1.42 -3.38 2.33
CA LEU A 42 -0.95 -3.13 0.97
C LEU A 42 0.12 -4.15 0.57
N ALA A 43 1.05 -4.47 1.48
CA ALA A 43 2.08 -5.49 1.23
C ALA A 43 1.43 -6.86 0.96
N GLU A 44 0.40 -7.20 1.73
CA GLU A 44 -0.33 -8.46 1.51
C GLU A 44 -0.99 -8.50 0.15
N ASP A 45 -1.56 -7.38 -0.28
CA ASP A 45 -2.16 -7.31 -1.62
C ASP A 45 -1.12 -7.43 -2.72
N MET A 46 0.06 -6.86 -2.54
CA MET A 46 1.16 -7.03 -3.50
C MET A 46 1.61 -8.49 -3.58
N ARG A 47 1.61 -9.20 -2.46
CA ARG A 47 1.95 -10.64 -2.44
C ARG A 47 0.90 -11.45 -3.17
N ARG A 48 -0.37 -11.11 -3.00
CA ARG A 48 -1.46 -11.76 -3.72
C ARG A 48 -1.31 -11.56 -5.23
N GLN A 49 -0.98 -10.35 -5.66
CA GLN A 49 -0.75 -10.06 -7.08
C GLN A 49 0.49 -10.80 -7.60
N SER A 50 1.55 -10.88 -6.78
CA SER A 50 2.75 -11.62 -7.12
C SER A 50 2.43 -13.09 -7.39
N GLN A 51 1.61 -13.69 -6.52
CA GLN A 51 1.20 -15.09 -6.67
C GLN A 51 0.42 -15.30 -7.98
N ASN A 52 -0.52 -14.39 -8.26
CA ASN A 52 -1.29 -14.47 -9.51
C ASN A 52 -0.39 -14.34 -10.74
N ASP A 53 0.57 -13.44 -10.71
CA ASP A 53 1.49 -13.25 -11.83
C ASP A 53 2.42 -14.44 -11.99
N SER A 54 2.86 -15.04 -10.91
CA SER A 54 3.67 -16.26 -10.94
C SER A 54 2.92 -17.39 -11.60
N GLU A 55 1.65 -17.58 -11.27
CA GLU A 55 0.81 -18.62 -11.83
C GLU A 55 0.58 -18.44 -13.33
N LYS A 56 0.67 -17.20 -13.81
CA LYS A 56 0.54 -16.88 -15.22
C LYS A 56 1.89 -16.85 -15.95
N GLY A 57 2.95 -17.27 -15.29
CA GLY A 57 4.29 -17.31 -15.87
C GLY A 57 4.99 -15.95 -15.93
N ARG A 58 4.48 -14.93 -15.28
CA ARG A 58 5.07 -13.60 -15.26
C ARG A 58 6.10 -13.49 -14.15
N THR A 59 7.17 -14.24 -14.27
CA THR A 59 8.14 -14.42 -13.18
C THR A 59 8.88 -13.15 -12.78
N ARG A 60 9.22 -12.31 -13.76
CA ARG A 60 9.93 -11.03 -13.47
C ARG A 60 9.03 -10.07 -12.71
N LEU A 61 7.78 -9.96 -13.12
CA LEU A 61 6.81 -9.10 -12.45
C LEU A 61 6.52 -9.61 -11.04
N SER A 62 6.31 -10.92 -10.91
CA SER A 62 6.09 -11.57 -9.62
C SER A 62 7.23 -11.27 -8.65
N ALA A 63 8.48 -11.43 -9.11
CA ALA A 63 9.66 -11.17 -8.28
C ALA A 63 9.71 -9.71 -7.84
N ARG A 64 9.40 -8.79 -8.73
CA ARG A 64 9.40 -7.35 -8.41
C ARG A 64 8.32 -7.02 -7.39
N LEU A 65 7.13 -7.59 -7.53
CA LEU A 65 6.05 -7.35 -6.57
C LEU A 65 6.40 -7.86 -5.17
N ASN A 66 7.12 -8.99 -5.09
CA ASN A 66 7.59 -9.51 -3.81
C ASN A 66 8.59 -8.55 -3.15
N VAL A 67 9.48 -7.95 -3.92
CA VAL A 67 10.43 -6.96 -3.40
C VAL A 67 9.68 -5.73 -2.89
N ILE A 68 8.68 -5.28 -3.64
CA ILE A 68 7.85 -4.15 -3.22
C ILE A 68 7.14 -4.46 -1.90
N ALA A 69 6.61 -5.67 -1.76
CA ALA A 69 5.96 -6.08 -0.51
C ALA A 69 6.94 -6.05 0.67
N GLN A 70 8.18 -6.49 0.45
CA GLN A 70 9.22 -6.42 1.48
C GLN A 70 9.54 -4.97 1.86
N ASP A 71 9.61 -4.08 0.87
CA ASP A 71 9.86 -2.66 1.11
C ASP A 71 8.71 -2.02 1.90
N LEU A 72 7.47 -2.41 1.61
CA LEU A 72 6.32 -1.95 2.37
C LEU A 72 6.36 -2.45 3.81
N ASP A 73 6.81 -3.69 4.03
CA ASP A 73 6.98 -4.21 5.37
C ASP A 73 8.07 -3.45 6.14
N ALA A 74 9.14 -3.06 5.47
CA ALA A 74 10.17 -2.22 6.09
C ALA A 74 9.59 -0.88 6.52
N ALA A 75 8.78 -0.27 5.65
CA ALA A 75 8.10 0.99 5.97
C ALA A 75 7.12 0.81 7.14
N LYS A 76 6.42 -0.31 7.19
CA LYS A 76 5.53 -0.66 8.30
C LYS A 76 6.29 -0.67 9.63
N HIS A 77 7.46 -1.31 9.65
CA HIS A 77 8.28 -1.35 10.87
C HIS A 77 8.73 0.05 11.27
N GLY A 78 9.07 0.89 10.30
CA GLY A 78 9.42 2.28 10.56
C GLY A 78 8.26 3.07 11.17
N MET A 79 7.05 2.87 10.66
CA MET A 79 5.87 3.54 11.19
C MET A 79 5.55 3.09 12.61
N ASN A 80 5.72 1.79 12.91
CA ASN A 80 5.53 1.29 14.27
C ASN A 80 6.58 1.87 15.23
N ALA A 81 7.81 2.05 14.76
CA ALA A 81 8.85 2.71 15.55
C ALA A 81 8.50 4.16 15.82
N ALA A 82 8.00 4.88 14.81
CA ALA A 82 7.54 6.26 14.97
C ALA A 82 6.39 6.34 15.98
N TRP A 83 5.49 5.38 15.94
CA TRP A 83 4.37 5.31 16.90
C TRP A 83 4.89 5.19 18.33
N LYS A 84 5.87 4.33 18.56
CA LYS A 84 6.45 4.18 19.91
C LYS A 84 7.07 5.46 20.42
N ILE A 85 7.64 6.25 19.53
CA ILE A 85 8.25 7.55 19.90
C ILE A 85 7.17 8.56 20.24
N CYS A 86 6.13 8.67 19.43
CA CYS A 86 5.12 9.72 19.61
C CYS A 86 3.98 9.36 20.55
N LYS A 87 3.81 8.07 20.84
CA LYS A 87 2.69 7.59 21.66
C LYS A 87 2.52 8.34 22.99
N PRO A 88 3.57 8.62 23.76
CA PRO A 88 3.40 9.35 25.02
C PRO A 88 2.83 10.75 24.82
N TYR A 89 3.05 11.36 23.65
CA TYR A 89 2.56 12.71 23.34
C TYR A 89 1.18 12.66 22.70
N GLU A 90 0.89 11.60 21.97
CA GLU A 90 -0.37 11.41 21.26
C GLU A 90 -1.56 11.28 22.21
N ILE A 91 -1.34 10.70 23.37
CA ILE A 91 -2.38 10.36 24.32
C ILE A 91 -2.51 11.42 25.41
N THR A 92 -1.82 12.53 25.29
CA THR A 92 -1.95 13.60 26.28
C THR A 92 -3.23 14.36 26.08
N ASP A 93 -3.82 14.70 27.12
CA ASP A 93 -5.02 15.54 27.10
C ASP A 93 -4.69 16.99 27.01
#